data_110d2989184fb228cf0fddbba7b1c2e5
#
_entry.id   110d2989184fb228cf0fddbba7b1c2e5
#
_cell.length_a   1.000
_cell.length_b   1.000
_cell.length_c   1.000
_cell.angle_alpha   90.00
_cell.angle_beta   90.00
_cell.angle_gamma   90.00
#
_symmetry.space_group_name_H-M   'P 1'
#
loop_
_entity.id
_entity.type
_entity.pdbx_description
1 polymer ?
#
loop_
_entity_poly.entity_id
_entity_poly.type
_entity_poly.pdbx_seq_one_letter_code
_entity_poly.pdbx_strand_id
1 'polypeptide(L)'
;IDTVDAADLFVEALSGESDPETKRKIIGNLFLDVFFKHAGHIELFAQGTLYPDVIESATSGSIASRIKTHHNRVDRVMELKAEGKVLEPLSELFKDEVRALGRSMGIPERALNRHPFPGPGLAVRCPGLITPEKLDILREADHIFISTLRKSGWYDKIWQACTTLLPAK
;
A
#
# COMPACT_ATOMS: atom_id res chain seq x y z
N ILE A 1 3.27 -0.05 -18.33
CA ILE A 1 2.82 0.43 -17.00
C ILE A 1 2.14 1.76 -17.22
N ASP A 2 0.89 1.85 -16.79
CA ASP A 2 0.15 3.11 -16.83
C ASP A 2 0.33 3.86 -15.53
N THR A 3 0.46 5.18 -15.61
CA THR A 3 0.58 6.05 -14.45
C THR A 3 -0.62 6.99 -14.42
N VAL A 4 -1.31 7.01 -13.29
CA VAL A 4 -2.45 7.91 -13.07
C VAL A 4 -2.05 8.93 -12.01
N ASP A 5 -2.04 10.21 -12.38
CA ASP A 5 -1.86 11.28 -11.41
C ASP A 5 -3.19 11.53 -10.70
N ALA A 6 -3.24 11.18 -9.43
CA ALA A 6 -4.38 11.34 -8.55
C ALA A 6 -4.01 12.05 -7.23
N ALA A 7 -2.85 12.75 -7.20
CA ALA A 7 -2.32 13.34 -5.97
C ALA A 7 -3.32 14.27 -5.30
N ASP A 8 -3.89 15.20 -6.05
CA ASP A 8 -4.85 16.19 -5.53
C ASP A 8 -6.11 15.51 -4.98
N LEU A 9 -6.60 14.47 -5.66
CA LEU A 9 -7.77 13.71 -5.24
C LEU A 9 -7.56 13.05 -3.87
N PHE A 10 -6.37 12.45 -3.63
CA PHE A 10 -6.05 11.85 -2.34
C PHE A 10 -5.87 12.90 -1.24
N VAL A 11 -5.24 14.03 -1.53
CA VAL A 11 -5.06 15.12 -0.56
C VAL A 11 -6.41 15.72 -0.17
N GLU A 12 -7.30 15.95 -1.13
CA GLU A 12 -8.66 16.47 -0.88
C GLU A 12 -9.48 15.49 -0.03
N ALA A 13 -9.47 14.20 -0.38
CA ALA A 13 -10.20 13.18 0.36
C ALA A 13 -9.72 12.99 1.81
N LEU A 14 -8.46 13.33 2.09
CA LEU A 14 -7.86 13.26 3.43
C LEU A 14 -7.93 14.59 4.19
N SER A 15 -8.51 15.61 3.59
CA SER A 15 -8.63 16.93 4.22
C SER A 15 -9.46 16.85 5.51
N GLY A 16 -8.92 17.42 6.59
CA GLY A 16 -9.58 17.41 7.89
C GLY A 16 -9.47 16.07 8.68
N GLU A 17 -8.92 15.01 8.08
CA GLU A 17 -8.82 13.71 8.75
C GLU A 17 -7.49 13.56 9.50
N SER A 18 -7.56 13.20 10.77
CA SER A 18 -6.40 13.00 11.65
C SER A 18 -6.23 11.56 12.11
N ASP A 19 -7.31 10.76 12.13
CA ASP A 19 -7.28 9.38 12.58
C ASP A 19 -6.59 8.46 11.57
N PRO A 20 -5.54 7.70 11.98
CA PRO A 20 -4.79 6.84 11.07
C PRO A 20 -5.62 5.72 10.42
N GLU A 21 -6.58 5.15 11.15
CA GLU A 21 -7.42 4.07 10.63
C GLU A 21 -8.43 4.60 9.60
N THR A 22 -8.99 5.77 9.85
CA THR A 22 -9.87 6.44 8.89
C THR A 22 -9.09 6.83 7.63
N LYS A 23 -7.87 7.36 7.77
CA LYS A 23 -6.99 7.62 6.61
C LYS A 23 -6.74 6.36 5.78
N ARG A 24 -6.44 5.21 6.41
CA ARG A 24 -6.23 3.93 5.71
C ARG A 24 -7.46 3.52 4.92
N LYS A 25 -8.65 3.66 5.50
CA LYS A 25 -9.92 3.32 4.84
C LYS A 25 -10.19 4.23 3.64
N ILE A 26 -10.01 5.55 3.81
CA ILE A 26 -10.19 6.54 2.72
C ILE A 26 -9.24 6.20 1.57
N ILE A 27 -7.96 6.00 1.86
CA ILE A 27 -6.94 5.71 0.85
C ILE A 27 -7.23 4.39 0.14
N GLY A 28 -7.55 3.32 0.88
CA GLY A 28 -7.84 2.02 0.30
C GLY A 28 -9.04 2.05 -0.64
N ASN A 29 -10.11 2.72 -0.23
CA ASN A 29 -11.29 2.89 -1.05
C ASN A 29 -11.02 3.71 -2.32
N LEU A 30 -10.38 4.87 -2.13
CA LEU A 30 -10.09 5.77 -3.23
C LEU A 30 -9.12 5.15 -4.25
N PHE A 31 -8.16 4.34 -3.77
CA PHE A 31 -7.27 3.59 -4.65
C PHE A 31 -8.06 2.66 -5.61
N LEU A 32 -9.02 1.91 -5.07
CA LEU A 32 -9.85 1.04 -5.91
C LEU A 32 -10.71 1.85 -6.89
N ASP A 33 -11.23 3.00 -6.48
CA ASP A 33 -12.00 3.87 -7.39
C ASP A 33 -11.17 4.37 -8.57
N VAL A 34 -9.99 4.92 -8.25
CA VAL A 34 -9.06 5.41 -9.27
C VAL A 34 -8.66 4.27 -10.20
N PHE A 35 -8.36 3.09 -9.62
CA PHE A 35 -8.00 1.91 -10.39
C PHE A 35 -9.12 1.49 -11.35
N PHE A 36 -10.33 1.23 -10.86
CA PHE A 36 -11.43 0.76 -11.71
C PHE A 36 -11.91 1.81 -12.71
N LYS A 37 -11.86 3.10 -12.35
CA LYS A 37 -12.15 4.19 -13.27
C LYS A 37 -11.15 4.23 -14.44
N HIS A 38 -9.87 4.02 -14.16
CA HIS A 38 -8.82 4.03 -15.17
C HIS A 38 -8.77 2.74 -16.00
N ALA A 39 -8.85 1.59 -15.33
CA ALA A 39 -8.79 0.29 -15.99
C ALA A 39 -10.02 0.00 -16.88
N GLY A 40 -11.15 0.70 -16.63
CA GLY A 40 -12.38 0.49 -17.40
C GLY A 40 -12.94 -0.93 -17.22
N HIS A 41 -13.27 -1.59 -18.35
CA HIS A 41 -13.69 -2.98 -18.32
C HIS A 41 -12.48 -3.90 -18.21
N ILE A 42 -12.38 -4.65 -17.13
CA ILE A 42 -11.33 -5.65 -16.91
C ILE A 42 -11.95 -7.06 -16.94
N GLU A 43 -11.32 -7.97 -17.67
CA GLU A 43 -11.72 -9.38 -17.70
C GLU A 43 -11.16 -10.14 -16.52
N LEU A 44 -9.91 -9.86 -16.14
CA LEU A 44 -9.19 -10.50 -15.04
C LEU A 44 -8.47 -9.46 -14.19
N PHE A 45 -8.57 -9.61 -12.88
CA PHE A 45 -7.89 -8.79 -11.88
C PHE A 45 -6.82 -9.60 -11.17
N ALA A 46 -5.55 -9.21 -11.33
CA ALA A 46 -4.44 -9.87 -10.65
C ALA A 46 -4.05 -9.14 -9.36
N GLN A 47 -3.96 -9.87 -8.26
CA GLN A 47 -3.50 -9.37 -6.96
C GLN A 47 -2.23 -10.07 -6.51
N GLY A 48 -1.33 -9.32 -5.89
CA GLY A 48 -0.10 -9.83 -5.27
C GLY A 48 -0.29 -10.31 -3.84
N THR A 49 -1.44 -10.92 -3.52
CA THR A 49 -1.74 -11.51 -2.21
C THR A 49 -0.71 -12.60 -1.89
N LEU A 50 -0.15 -12.58 -0.69
CA LEU A 50 0.78 -13.57 -0.18
C LEU A 50 0.12 -14.53 0.81
N TYR A 51 0.75 -15.68 1.08
CA TYR A 51 0.23 -16.65 2.03
C TYR A 51 -0.07 -16.08 3.43
N PRO A 52 0.77 -15.22 4.05
CA PRO A 52 0.42 -14.56 5.31
C PRO A 52 -0.87 -13.72 5.24
N ASP A 53 -1.11 -13.03 4.11
CA ASP A 53 -2.34 -12.23 3.93
C ASP A 53 -3.58 -13.11 3.92
N VAL A 54 -3.47 -14.32 3.33
CA VAL A 54 -4.55 -15.33 3.30
C VAL A 54 -4.87 -15.82 4.72
N ILE A 55 -3.84 -16.12 5.53
CA ILE A 55 -4.01 -16.58 6.92
C ILE A 55 -4.65 -15.47 7.77
N GLU A 56 -4.15 -14.24 7.68
CA GLU A 56 -4.70 -13.11 8.42
C GLU A 56 -6.16 -12.86 8.06
N SER A 57 -6.52 -12.98 6.79
CA SER A 57 -7.90 -12.84 6.33
C SER A 57 -8.80 -13.94 6.89
N ALA A 58 -8.32 -15.18 6.95
CA ALA A 58 -9.05 -16.32 7.47
C ALA A 58 -9.27 -16.23 9.00
N THR A 59 -8.27 -15.75 9.76
CA THR A 59 -8.35 -15.56 11.21
C THR A 59 -9.16 -14.31 11.61
N SER A 60 -9.18 -13.30 10.77
CA SER A 60 -9.93 -12.05 10.98
C SER A 60 -11.45 -12.19 10.73
N GLY A 61 -11.91 -13.34 10.31
CA GLY A 61 -13.34 -13.60 10.00
C GLY A 61 -14.33 -13.27 11.10
N SER A 62 -13.87 -13.13 12.37
CA SER A 62 -14.68 -12.65 13.50
C SER A 62 -14.62 -11.12 13.71
N ILE A 63 -13.59 -10.44 13.21
CA ILE A 63 -13.40 -8.99 13.38
C ILE A 63 -13.82 -8.23 12.11
N ALA A 64 -13.61 -8.82 10.93
CA ALA A 64 -14.05 -8.24 9.64
C ALA A 64 -15.59 -8.11 9.54
N SER A 65 -16.35 -8.93 10.28
CA SER A 65 -17.82 -8.80 10.36
C SER A 65 -18.28 -7.54 11.11
N ARG A 66 -17.40 -6.87 11.86
CA ARG A 66 -17.69 -5.60 12.57
C ARG A 66 -17.42 -4.35 11.74
N ILE A 67 -16.73 -4.46 10.60
CA ILE A 67 -16.43 -3.32 9.73
C ILE A 67 -17.43 -3.29 8.55
N LYS A 68 -18.71 -3.38 8.90
CA LYS A 68 -19.83 -3.34 7.94
C LYS A 68 -20.35 -1.93 7.67
N THR A 69 -19.50 -0.98 7.31
CA THR A 69 -20.03 0.35 6.95
C THR A 69 -19.14 1.11 5.98
N HIS A 70 -19.13 0.73 4.75
CA HIS A 70 -18.85 1.51 3.50
C HIS A 70 -18.45 0.57 2.36
N HIS A 71 -19.45 -0.10 1.77
CA HIS A 71 -19.38 -1.45 1.24
C HIS A 71 -19.22 -1.60 -0.28
N ASN A 72 -19.36 -0.54 -1.08
CA ASN A 72 -19.50 -0.74 -2.53
C ASN A 72 -18.21 -1.16 -3.27
N ARG A 73 -17.05 -1.12 -2.63
CA ARG A 73 -15.75 -1.26 -3.32
C ARG A 73 -14.97 -2.51 -2.94
N VAL A 74 -14.98 -2.86 -1.66
CA VAL A 74 -14.55 -4.19 -1.21
C VAL A 74 -15.49 -5.23 -1.85
N ASP A 75 -16.77 -4.88 -1.96
CA ASP A 75 -17.78 -5.70 -2.63
C ASP A 75 -17.41 -5.95 -4.11
N ARG A 76 -16.88 -4.96 -4.83
CA ARG A 76 -16.48 -5.14 -6.24
C ARG A 76 -15.34 -6.16 -6.42
N VAL A 77 -14.32 -6.13 -5.56
CA VAL A 77 -13.25 -7.14 -5.59
C VAL A 77 -13.79 -8.51 -5.18
N MET A 78 -14.68 -8.55 -4.18
CA MET A 78 -15.34 -9.79 -3.76
C MET A 78 -16.27 -10.36 -4.84
N GLU A 79 -17.00 -9.51 -5.56
CA GLU A 79 -17.78 -9.91 -6.75
C GLU A 79 -16.89 -10.54 -7.81
N LEU A 80 -15.79 -9.86 -8.18
CA LEU A 80 -14.82 -10.40 -9.15
C LEU A 80 -14.22 -11.73 -8.69
N LYS A 81 -13.97 -11.87 -7.38
CA LYS A 81 -13.49 -13.13 -6.80
C LYS A 81 -14.55 -14.23 -6.87
N ALA A 82 -15.80 -13.92 -6.59
CA ALA A 82 -16.92 -14.85 -6.71
C ALA A 82 -17.18 -15.25 -8.17
N GLU A 83 -16.91 -14.35 -9.11
CA GLU A 83 -16.99 -14.62 -10.58
C GLU A 83 -15.75 -15.36 -11.11
N GLY A 84 -14.75 -15.70 -10.27
CA GLY A 84 -13.51 -16.34 -10.68
C GLY A 84 -12.60 -15.43 -11.53
N LYS A 85 -12.77 -14.13 -11.45
CA LYS A 85 -12.01 -13.13 -12.21
C LYS A 85 -10.82 -12.55 -11.46
N VAL A 86 -10.53 -13.02 -10.24
CA VAL A 86 -9.36 -12.62 -9.45
C VAL A 86 -8.29 -13.69 -9.52
N LEU A 87 -7.10 -13.31 -9.95
CA LEU A 87 -5.92 -14.16 -9.97
C LEU A 87 -5.00 -13.78 -8.81
N GLU A 88 -4.66 -14.74 -7.96
CA GLU A 88 -3.75 -14.56 -6.82
C GLU A 88 -2.55 -15.53 -6.94
N PRO A 89 -1.66 -15.35 -7.93
CA PRO A 89 -0.63 -16.33 -8.28
C PRO A 89 0.44 -16.53 -7.20
N LEU A 90 0.49 -15.65 -6.19
CA LEU A 90 1.46 -15.68 -5.09
C LEU A 90 0.84 -16.10 -3.76
N SER A 91 -0.44 -16.45 -3.72
CA SER A 91 -1.21 -16.69 -2.48
C SER A 91 -0.73 -17.90 -1.65
N GLU A 92 0.07 -18.78 -2.22
CA GLU A 92 0.67 -19.93 -1.53
C GLU A 92 2.14 -19.70 -1.14
N LEU A 93 2.70 -18.52 -1.45
CA LEU A 93 4.10 -18.21 -1.22
C LEU A 93 4.32 -17.25 -0.07
N PHE A 94 5.38 -17.48 0.69
CA PHE A 94 5.92 -16.52 1.63
C PHE A 94 6.75 -15.45 0.91
N LYS A 95 6.97 -14.32 1.56
CA LYS A 95 7.68 -13.18 0.99
C LYS A 95 9.10 -13.53 0.50
N ASP A 96 9.78 -14.43 1.20
CA ASP A 96 11.13 -14.83 0.84
C ASP A 96 11.13 -15.72 -0.42
N GLU A 97 10.13 -16.57 -0.57
CA GLU A 97 9.94 -17.39 -1.76
C GLU A 97 9.58 -16.53 -2.98
N VAL A 98 8.73 -15.51 -2.80
CA VAL A 98 8.44 -14.54 -3.86
C VAL A 98 9.68 -13.77 -4.28
N ARG A 99 10.57 -13.41 -3.34
CA ARG A 99 11.85 -12.78 -3.66
C ARG A 99 12.78 -13.74 -4.42
N ALA A 100 12.82 -15.02 -4.03
CA ALA A 100 13.61 -16.04 -4.73
C ALA A 100 13.10 -16.25 -6.16
N LEU A 101 11.78 -16.32 -6.33
CA LEU A 101 11.13 -16.38 -7.64
C LEU A 101 11.46 -15.14 -8.48
N GLY A 102 11.37 -13.94 -7.90
CA GLY A 102 11.74 -12.71 -8.58
C GLY A 102 13.19 -12.68 -9.07
N ARG A 103 14.13 -13.21 -8.27
CA ARG A 103 15.54 -13.36 -8.69
C ARG A 103 15.68 -14.30 -9.88
N SER A 104 14.99 -15.44 -9.85
CA SER A 104 15.03 -16.40 -10.97
C SER A 104 14.46 -15.82 -12.27
N MET A 105 13.57 -14.82 -12.16
CA MET A 105 12.99 -14.07 -13.28
C MET A 105 13.83 -12.87 -13.70
N GLY A 106 14.98 -12.63 -13.07
CA GLY A 106 15.88 -11.52 -13.41
C GLY A 106 15.43 -10.14 -12.87
N ILE A 107 14.54 -10.10 -11.87
CA ILE A 107 14.17 -8.83 -11.22
C ILE A 107 15.38 -8.30 -10.43
N PRO A 108 15.76 -7.02 -10.63
CA PRO A 108 16.93 -6.44 -9.96
C PRO A 108 16.81 -6.47 -8.43
N GLU A 109 17.89 -6.78 -7.72
CA GLU A 109 17.94 -6.85 -6.24
C GLU A 109 17.43 -5.56 -5.57
N ARG A 110 17.70 -4.39 -6.16
CA ARG A 110 17.21 -3.10 -5.66
C ARG A 110 15.68 -3.02 -5.57
N ALA A 111 14.96 -3.77 -6.41
CA ALA A 111 13.50 -3.83 -6.39
C ALA A 111 13.02 -4.89 -5.39
N LEU A 112 13.70 -6.05 -5.35
CA LEU A 112 13.35 -7.18 -4.48
C LEU A 112 13.63 -6.88 -2.99
N ASN A 113 14.75 -6.20 -2.69
CA ASN A 113 15.19 -5.90 -1.32
C ASN A 113 14.72 -4.53 -0.82
N ARG A 114 13.72 -3.94 -1.46
CA ARG A 114 13.14 -2.69 -0.99
C ARG A 114 12.53 -2.88 0.41
N HIS A 115 12.81 -1.93 1.31
CA HIS A 115 12.23 -1.93 2.64
C HIS A 115 10.68 -1.94 2.57
N PRO A 116 10.02 -2.57 3.55
CA PRO A 116 8.57 -2.48 3.66
C PRO A 116 8.13 -1.02 3.73
N PHE A 117 7.12 -0.68 2.95
CA PHE A 117 6.49 0.64 2.94
C PHE A 117 5.01 0.47 3.25
N PRO A 118 4.42 1.22 4.17
CA PRO A 118 3.01 1.08 4.49
C PRO A 118 2.14 1.33 3.27
N GLY A 119 1.13 0.48 3.04
CA GLY A 119 0.21 0.59 1.92
C GLY A 119 -0.41 1.99 1.75
N PRO A 120 -0.88 2.65 2.85
CA PRO A 120 -1.40 4.01 2.79
C PRO A 120 -0.35 5.10 2.52
N GLY A 121 0.91 4.75 2.37
CA GLY A 121 1.97 5.65 1.96
C GLY A 121 2.35 6.71 3.01
N LEU A 122 2.63 7.92 2.53
CA LEU A 122 3.07 9.04 3.36
C LEU A 122 2.01 9.51 4.36
N ALA A 123 0.74 9.31 4.07
CA ALA A 123 -0.36 9.82 4.87
C ALA A 123 -0.38 9.29 6.32
N VAL A 124 0.03 8.03 6.53
CA VAL A 124 0.14 7.44 7.88
C VAL A 124 1.47 7.75 8.56
N ARG A 125 2.45 8.23 7.80
CA ARG A 125 3.73 8.72 8.32
C ARG A 125 3.71 10.22 8.64
N CYS A 126 2.54 10.86 8.45
CA CYS A 126 2.22 12.22 8.85
C CYS A 126 1.04 12.17 9.84
N PRO A 127 1.27 11.91 11.14
CA PRO A 127 0.24 11.93 12.17
C PRO A 127 -0.47 13.30 12.24
N GLY A 128 -1.77 13.27 12.53
CA GLY A 128 -2.60 14.47 12.51
C GLY A 128 -3.04 14.88 11.09
N LEU A 129 -3.36 16.15 10.91
CA LEU A 129 -3.85 16.69 9.63
C LEU A 129 -2.75 16.69 8.58
N ILE A 130 -3.12 16.30 7.37
CA ILE A 130 -2.25 16.30 6.19
C ILE A 130 -2.41 17.62 5.44
N THR A 131 -1.29 18.16 4.97
CA THR A 131 -1.25 19.24 4.00
C THR A 131 -0.18 18.95 2.94
N PRO A 132 -0.27 19.53 1.73
CA PRO A 132 0.76 19.38 0.71
C PRO A 132 2.16 19.71 1.23
N GLU A 133 2.31 20.79 1.96
CA GLU A 133 3.60 21.26 2.51
C GLU A 133 4.20 20.24 3.48
N LYS A 134 3.39 19.63 4.34
CA LYS A 134 3.84 18.56 5.26
C LYS A 134 4.29 17.32 4.51
N LEU A 135 3.58 16.97 3.45
CA LEU A 135 3.94 15.82 2.61
C LEU A 135 5.24 16.08 1.85
N ASP A 136 5.48 17.31 1.40
CA ASP A 136 6.72 17.69 0.71
C ASP A 136 7.92 17.66 1.67
N ILE A 137 7.79 18.21 2.86
CA ILE A 137 8.80 18.11 3.92
C ILE A 137 9.12 16.64 4.22
N LEU A 138 8.09 15.81 4.36
CA LEU A 138 8.27 14.38 4.67
C LEU A 138 8.95 13.63 3.51
N ARG A 139 8.59 13.90 2.26
CA ARG A 139 9.24 13.31 1.08
C ARG A 139 10.72 13.66 1.02
N GLU A 140 11.05 14.92 1.20
CA GLU A 140 12.44 15.40 1.13
C GLU A 140 13.27 14.80 2.28
N ALA A 141 12.77 14.83 3.51
CA ALA A 141 13.45 14.24 4.66
C ALA A 141 13.67 12.73 4.47
N ASP A 142 12.67 12.01 3.98
CA ASP A 142 12.79 10.57 3.69
C ASP A 142 13.79 10.29 2.57
N HIS A 143 13.79 11.10 1.52
CA HIS A 143 14.74 11.00 0.43
C HIS A 143 16.18 11.16 0.91
N ILE A 144 16.46 12.20 1.71
CA ILE A 144 17.78 12.45 2.28
C ILE A 144 18.21 11.28 3.18
N PHE A 145 17.32 10.84 4.08
CA PHE A 145 17.59 9.75 5.01
C PHE A 145 17.91 8.45 4.29
N ILE A 146 17.03 8.01 3.40
CA ILE A 146 17.20 6.75 2.66
C ILE A 146 18.40 6.80 1.72
N SER A 147 18.65 7.95 1.07
CA SER A 147 19.84 8.14 0.23
C SER A 147 21.13 8.04 1.04
N THR A 148 21.15 8.59 2.25
CA THR A 148 22.30 8.50 3.17
C THR A 148 22.53 7.06 3.63
N LEU A 149 21.48 6.33 3.99
CA LEU A 149 21.58 4.91 4.35
C LEU A 149 22.14 4.07 3.21
N ARG A 150 21.71 4.32 1.98
CA ARG A 150 22.25 3.62 0.80
C ARG A 150 23.71 3.94 0.56
N LYS A 151 24.09 5.22 0.63
CA LYS A 151 25.49 5.66 0.43
C LYS A 151 26.44 5.09 1.49
N SER A 152 25.94 4.95 2.73
CA SER A 152 26.73 4.39 3.85
C SER A 152 26.76 2.85 3.89
N GLY A 153 26.02 2.18 2.99
CA GLY A 153 25.93 0.71 2.97
C GLY A 153 25.14 0.09 4.12
N TRP A 154 24.34 0.89 4.81
CA TRP A 154 23.48 0.42 5.90
C TRP A 154 22.10 -0.04 5.44
N TYR A 155 21.63 0.41 4.28
CA TYR A 155 20.28 0.12 3.79
C TYR A 155 19.98 -1.39 3.78
N ASP A 156 20.88 -2.21 3.27
CA ASP A 156 20.68 -3.66 3.15
C ASP A 156 20.94 -4.43 4.46
N LYS A 157 21.43 -3.74 5.50
CA LYS A 157 21.73 -4.33 6.82
C LYS A 157 20.61 -4.15 7.83
N ILE A 158 19.63 -3.31 7.54
CA ILE A 158 18.52 -3.01 8.44
C ILE A 158 17.21 -3.46 7.80
N TRP A 159 16.28 -3.92 8.63
CA TRP A 159 15.01 -4.47 8.17
C TRP A 159 14.12 -3.41 7.54
N GLN A 160 14.02 -2.24 8.17
CA GLN A 160 13.16 -1.15 7.74
C GLN A 160 13.71 0.19 8.22
N ALA A 161 13.61 1.19 7.38
CA ALA A 161 13.88 2.59 7.73
C ALA A 161 12.89 3.50 7.01
N CYS A 162 12.40 4.49 7.71
CA CYS A 162 11.57 5.56 7.15
C CYS A 162 11.58 6.77 8.08
N THR A 163 11.23 7.92 7.55
CA THR A 163 10.96 9.11 8.34
C THR A 163 9.47 9.25 8.65
N THR A 164 9.16 9.92 9.75
CA THR A 164 7.79 10.27 10.16
C THR A 164 7.78 11.72 10.60
N LEU A 165 6.84 12.51 10.10
CA LEU A 165 6.68 13.92 10.47
C LEU A 165 5.75 14.02 11.68
N LEU A 166 6.33 14.15 12.85
CA LEU A 166 5.57 14.29 14.09
C LEU A 166 5.08 15.74 14.27
N PRO A 167 3.86 15.94 14.82
CA PRO A 167 3.38 17.25 15.21
C PRO A 167 4.13 17.68 16.50
N ALA A 168 5.32 18.25 16.34
CA ALA A 168 6.04 18.87 17.46
C ALA A 168 5.35 20.20 17.80
N LYS A 169 5.12 20.44 19.12
CA LYS A 169 4.75 21.75 19.67
C LYS A 169 6.00 22.49 20.12
#